data_4b19682dfaab2ecd304b62da200d375a
#
_entry.id   4b19682dfaab2ecd304b62da200d375a
#
_cell.length_a   1.000
_cell.length_b   1.000
_cell.length_c   1.000
_cell.angle_alpha   90.00
_cell.angle_beta   90.00
_cell.angle_gamma   90.00
#
_symmetry.space_group_name_H-M   'P 1'
#
loop_
_entity.id
_entity.type
_entity.pdbx_description
1 polymer ?
#
loop_
_entity_poly.entity_id
_entity_poly.type
_entity_poly.pdbx_seq_one_letter_code
_entity_poly.pdbx_strand_id
1 'polypeptide(L)'
;MLITNQTESNLKNVLELEVKKIPGMKYVADYLSVNQQEQLLNIIDQQSWSKELDRNIQQYGYTYQHSETGAVVASKHLGNLPDWADCLAKQLARDFPLTSTSQVLDQLLVNEYQPGQGCKSHIDCVPCFGNTIFLISLGSQCVIEFIHSQTKEQVPILLLPGSLVVLQGAARYTWRHGITSSKLDKYQGKEFVRSRRVSLTFREVLFPHK
;
A
#
# COMPACT_ATOMS: atom_id res chain seq x y z
N MET A 1 25.47 6.67 -3.62
CA MET A 1 26.37 5.90 -2.74
C MET A 1 25.98 4.45 -2.88
N LEU A 2 26.80 3.62 -3.52
CA LEU A 2 26.51 2.20 -3.75
C LEU A 2 26.43 1.49 -2.40
N ILE A 3 25.27 0.95 -2.07
CA ILE A 3 25.07 0.09 -0.90
C ILE A 3 25.87 -1.18 -1.17
N THR A 4 26.77 -1.55 -0.28
CA THR A 4 27.55 -2.80 -0.45
C THR A 4 26.63 -4.02 -0.24
N ASN A 5 26.87 -5.13 -0.93
CA ASN A 5 26.07 -6.37 -0.86
C ASN A 5 25.82 -6.85 0.60
N GLN A 6 26.75 -6.60 1.51
CA GLN A 6 26.64 -6.95 2.93
C GLN A 6 25.63 -6.05 3.67
N THR A 7 25.47 -4.81 3.22
CA THR A 7 24.51 -3.83 3.78
C THR A 7 23.08 -4.13 3.33
N GLU A 8 22.90 -4.61 2.10
CA GLU A 8 21.58 -5.03 1.58
C GLU A 8 21.08 -6.31 2.24
N SER A 9 21.98 -7.29 2.45
CA SER A 9 21.63 -8.53 3.15
C SER A 9 21.20 -8.25 4.59
N ASN A 10 21.87 -7.35 5.30
CA ASN A 10 21.49 -6.94 6.65
C ASN A 10 20.11 -6.24 6.68
N LEU A 11 19.82 -5.36 5.73
CA LEU A 11 18.52 -4.70 5.63
C LEU A 11 17.39 -5.70 5.37
N LYS A 12 17.60 -6.66 4.48
CA LYS A 12 16.62 -7.73 4.20
C LYS A 12 16.33 -8.57 5.45
N ASN A 13 17.36 -9.00 6.16
CA ASN A 13 17.20 -9.79 7.39
C ASN A 13 16.43 -9.03 8.49
N VAL A 14 16.75 -7.75 8.69
CA VAL A 14 16.03 -6.91 9.67
C VAL A 14 14.58 -6.72 9.26
N LEU A 15 14.33 -6.46 7.99
CA LEU A 15 12.98 -6.28 7.47
C LEU A 15 12.12 -7.56 7.66
N GLU A 16 12.68 -8.73 7.42
CA GLU A 16 12.03 -10.01 7.70
C GLU A 16 11.67 -10.19 9.18
N LEU A 17 12.56 -9.77 10.09
CA LEU A 17 12.28 -9.82 11.52
C LEU A 17 11.18 -8.85 11.94
N GLU A 18 11.16 -7.64 11.39
CA GLU A 18 10.10 -6.66 11.66
C GLU A 18 8.74 -7.15 11.12
N VAL A 19 8.71 -7.69 9.91
CA VAL A 19 7.48 -8.26 9.31
C VAL A 19 6.90 -9.39 10.18
N LYS A 20 7.73 -10.25 10.76
CA LYS A 20 7.31 -11.34 11.66
C LYS A 20 6.61 -10.87 12.94
N LYS A 21 6.86 -9.62 13.38
CA LYS A 21 6.18 -9.02 14.55
C LYS A 21 4.72 -8.69 14.28
N ILE A 22 4.30 -8.64 13.00
CA ILE A 22 2.94 -8.28 12.59
C ILE A 22 2.25 -9.51 12.02
N PRO A 23 1.53 -10.30 12.83
CA PRO A 23 0.89 -11.53 12.37
C PRO A 23 -0.11 -11.27 11.23
N GLY A 24 0.03 -12.03 10.14
CA GLY A 24 -0.78 -11.86 8.92
C GLY A 24 -0.23 -10.88 7.90
N MET A 25 0.94 -10.26 8.17
CA MET A 25 1.67 -9.49 7.17
C MET A 25 2.57 -10.41 6.35
N LYS A 26 2.63 -10.14 5.03
CA LYS A 26 3.69 -10.66 4.15
C LYS A 26 4.34 -9.49 3.44
N TYR A 27 5.63 -9.60 3.19
CA TYR A 27 6.42 -8.61 2.46
C TYR A 27 7.25 -9.31 1.37
N VAL A 28 7.15 -8.82 0.15
CA VAL A 28 7.96 -9.28 -0.98
C VAL A 28 8.72 -8.07 -1.53
N ALA A 29 10.04 -8.05 -1.36
CA ALA A 29 10.87 -6.87 -1.68
C ALA A 29 10.86 -6.54 -3.18
N ASP A 30 11.05 -7.55 -4.03
CA ASP A 30 11.23 -7.40 -5.47
C ASP A 30 10.04 -8.07 -6.21
N TYR A 31 8.79 -7.71 -5.83
CA TYR A 31 7.59 -8.27 -6.44
C TYR A 31 7.42 -7.83 -7.89
N LEU A 32 7.77 -6.58 -8.18
CA LEU A 32 7.82 -6.05 -9.53
C LEU A 32 9.27 -5.77 -9.96
N SER A 33 9.64 -6.24 -11.13
CA SER A 33 10.91 -5.88 -11.76
C SER A 33 10.98 -4.38 -12.06
N VAL A 34 12.19 -3.85 -12.23
CA VAL A 34 12.40 -2.42 -12.57
C VAL A 34 11.62 -2.03 -13.82
N ASN A 35 11.64 -2.87 -14.86
CA ASN A 35 10.90 -2.60 -16.11
C ASN A 35 9.38 -2.53 -15.88
N GLN A 36 8.81 -3.43 -15.06
CA GLN A 36 7.39 -3.39 -14.71
C GLN A 36 7.03 -2.13 -13.93
N GLN A 37 7.89 -1.69 -13.01
CA GLN A 37 7.70 -0.46 -12.25
C GLN A 37 7.68 0.77 -13.18
N GLU A 38 8.62 0.87 -14.12
CA GLU A 38 8.69 1.96 -15.10
C GLU A 38 7.47 1.98 -16.01
N GLN A 39 7.04 0.82 -16.52
CA GLN A 39 5.83 0.70 -17.34
C GLN A 39 4.58 1.16 -16.58
N LEU A 40 4.41 0.73 -15.32
CA LEU A 40 3.28 1.14 -14.49
C LEU A 40 3.29 2.64 -14.19
N LEU A 41 4.44 3.21 -13.83
CA LEU A 41 4.57 4.66 -13.61
C LEU A 41 4.21 5.44 -14.87
N ASN A 42 4.69 5.02 -16.04
CA ASN A 42 4.36 5.66 -17.31
C ASN A 42 2.86 5.62 -17.62
N ILE A 43 2.19 4.50 -17.36
CA ILE A 43 0.73 4.38 -17.56
C ILE A 43 -0.02 5.28 -16.58
N ILE A 44 0.36 5.25 -15.29
CA ILE A 44 -0.27 6.03 -14.23
C ILE A 44 -0.10 7.54 -14.49
N ASP A 45 1.05 7.97 -14.96
CA ASP A 45 1.34 9.38 -15.22
C ASP A 45 0.56 9.95 -16.42
N GLN A 46 0.07 9.11 -17.31
CA GLN A 46 -0.83 9.50 -18.41
C GLN A 46 -2.28 9.68 -17.95
N GLN A 47 -2.64 9.25 -16.75
CA GLN A 47 -3.99 9.38 -16.22
C GLN A 47 -4.17 10.69 -15.43
N SER A 48 -5.42 11.15 -15.34
CA SER A 48 -5.74 12.36 -14.59
C SER A 48 -5.64 12.13 -13.08
N TRP A 49 -5.00 13.06 -12.39
CA TRP A 49 -4.91 13.07 -10.94
C TRP A 49 -6.03 13.92 -10.31
N SER A 50 -6.66 13.40 -9.26
CA SER A 50 -7.56 14.17 -8.38
C SER A 50 -6.78 14.72 -7.18
N LYS A 51 -7.20 15.89 -6.69
CA LYS A 51 -6.63 16.58 -5.52
C LYS A 51 -7.60 16.58 -4.33
N GLU A 52 -8.40 15.56 -4.18
CA GLU A 52 -9.38 15.46 -3.09
C GLU A 52 -8.73 15.28 -1.69
N LEU A 53 -7.47 14.92 -1.64
CA LEU A 53 -6.68 14.77 -0.43
C LEU A 53 -5.47 15.72 -0.46
N ASP A 54 -4.71 15.78 0.65
CA ASP A 54 -3.43 16.51 0.73
C ASP A 54 -2.35 15.95 -0.24
N ARG A 55 -2.71 14.99 -1.07
CA ARG A 55 -1.89 14.33 -2.08
C ARG A 55 -2.72 14.00 -3.32
N ASN A 56 -2.05 13.78 -4.43
CA ASN A 56 -2.70 13.35 -5.67
C ASN A 56 -3.18 11.90 -5.55
N ILE A 57 -4.38 11.62 -6.07
CA ILE A 57 -4.96 10.27 -6.10
C ILE A 57 -5.56 9.95 -7.47
N GLN A 58 -5.65 8.65 -7.77
CA GLN A 58 -6.49 8.10 -8.83
C GLN A 58 -7.30 6.96 -8.23
N GLN A 59 -8.56 6.83 -8.63
CA GLN A 59 -9.47 5.81 -8.14
C GLN A 59 -10.05 5.01 -9.29
N TYR A 60 -10.07 3.69 -9.18
CA TYR A 60 -10.57 2.76 -10.18
C TYR A 60 -11.44 1.70 -9.52
N GLY A 61 -12.44 1.22 -10.26
CA GLY A 61 -13.43 0.26 -9.78
C GLY A 61 -14.48 0.92 -8.89
N TYR A 62 -14.08 1.38 -7.71
CA TYR A 62 -14.95 2.07 -6.77
C TYR A 62 -14.28 3.31 -6.19
N THR A 63 -15.08 4.37 -5.93
CA THR A 63 -14.59 5.54 -5.19
C THR A 63 -14.43 5.20 -3.71
N TYR A 64 -13.45 5.83 -3.10
CA TYR A 64 -13.16 5.81 -1.68
C TYR A 64 -13.37 7.22 -1.14
N GLN A 65 -14.39 7.43 -0.33
CA GLN A 65 -14.69 8.73 0.25
C GLN A 65 -14.69 8.66 1.77
N HIS A 66 -14.19 9.70 2.41
CA HIS A 66 -14.42 9.91 3.83
C HIS A 66 -15.80 10.56 3.99
N SER A 67 -16.69 9.93 4.77
CA SER A 67 -17.93 10.59 5.19
C SER A 67 -17.62 11.76 6.12
N GLU A 68 -18.56 12.67 6.29
CA GLU A 68 -18.48 13.78 7.26
C GLU A 68 -18.22 13.29 8.69
N THR A 69 -18.62 12.07 9.03
CA THR A 69 -18.36 11.41 10.31
C THR A 69 -16.98 10.74 10.41
N GLY A 70 -16.13 10.86 9.36
CA GLY A 70 -14.82 10.23 9.29
C GLY A 70 -14.85 8.73 8.95
N ALA A 71 -16.02 8.14 8.75
CA ALA A 71 -16.12 6.78 8.24
C ALA A 71 -15.80 6.77 6.74
N VAL A 72 -15.07 5.77 6.32
CA VAL A 72 -14.78 5.57 4.91
C VAL A 72 -15.83 4.68 4.28
N VAL A 73 -16.36 5.13 3.17
CA VAL A 73 -17.39 4.42 2.41
C VAL A 73 -16.89 4.21 0.99
N ALA A 74 -16.95 2.97 0.50
CA ALA A 74 -16.88 2.69 -0.94
C ALA A 74 -18.23 3.11 -1.52
N SER A 75 -18.29 4.25 -2.22
CA SER A 75 -19.57 4.93 -2.41
C SER A 75 -20.11 4.88 -3.84
N LYS A 76 -19.28 4.71 -4.86
CA LYS A 76 -19.73 4.75 -6.26
C LYS A 76 -18.91 3.77 -7.11
N HIS A 77 -19.59 2.94 -7.87
CA HIS A 77 -18.96 2.12 -8.89
C HIS A 77 -18.57 2.98 -10.10
N LEU A 78 -17.32 2.93 -10.50
CA LEU A 78 -16.72 3.69 -11.60
C LEU A 78 -16.60 2.87 -12.89
N GLY A 79 -17.00 1.60 -12.88
CA GLY A 79 -16.74 0.62 -13.93
C GLY A 79 -15.67 -0.38 -13.53
N ASN A 80 -15.28 -1.25 -14.44
CA ASN A 80 -14.24 -2.25 -14.22
C ASN A 80 -12.85 -1.59 -14.07
N LEU A 81 -11.93 -2.30 -13.45
CA LEU A 81 -10.52 -1.89 -13.46
C LEU A 81 -10.03 -1.79 -14.92
N PRO A 82 -9.18 -0.82 -15.26
CA PRO A 82 -8.53 -0.79 -16.56
C PRO A 82 -7.62 -2.01 -16.74
N ASP A 83 -7.39 -2.44 -17.96
CA ASP A 83 -6.69 -3.70 -18.30
C ASP A 83 -5.36 -3.88 -17.56
N TRP A 84 -4.56 -2.82 -17.44
CA TRP A 84 -3.28 -2.87 -16.73
C TRP A 84 -3.44 -3.17 -15.23
N ALA A 85 -4.48 -2.61 -14.60
CA ALA A 85 -4.77 -2.83 -13.19
C ALA A 85 -5.44 -4.19 -12.96
N ASP A 86 -6.32 -4.60 -13.84
CA ASP A 86 -6.98 -5.92 -13.80
C ASP A 86 -5.97 -7.06 -13.97
N CYS A 87 -5.00 -6.92 -14.89
CA CYS A 87 -3.90 -7.87 -15.03
C CYS A 87 -3.10 -8.02 -13.73
N LEU A 88 -2.76 -6.89 -13.08
CA LEU A 88 -2.03 -6.90 -11.82
C LEU A 88 -2.89 -7.45 -10.66
N ALA A 89 -4.18 -7.12 -10.60
CA ALA A 89 -5.13 -7.65 -9.64
C ALA A 89 -5.24 -9.19 -9.73
N LYS A 90 -5.34 -9.72 -10.94
CA LYS A 90 -5.36 -11.17 -11.21
C LYS A 90 -4.04 -11.85 -10.83
N GLN A 91 -2.91 -11.20 -11.08
CA GLN A 91 -1.61 -11.69 -10.63
C GLN A 91 -1.54 -11.77 -9.10
N LEU A 92 -1.94 -10.72 -8.38
CA LEU A 92 -1.98 -10.68 -6.92
C LEU A 92 -2.88 -11.79 -6.33
N ALA A 93 -4.08 -11.96 -6.89
CA ALA A 93 -5.03 -13.01 -6.43
C ALA A 93 -4.50 -14.43 -6.68
N ARG A 94 -3.77 -14.66 -7.78
CA ARG A 94 -3.12 -15.94 -8.08
C ARG A 94 -1.96 -16.23 -7.13
N ASP A 95 -1.09 -15.22 -6.89
CA ASP A 95 0.13 -15.40 -6.09
C ASP A 95 -0.19 -15.44 -4.58
N PHE A 96 -1.28 -14.80 -4.17
CA PHE A 96 -1.79 -14.75 -2.78
C PHE A 96 -3.30 -15.01 -2.76
N PRO A 97 -3.73 -16.27 -2.74
CA PRO A 97 -5.14 -16.61 -2.82
C PRO A 97 -5.98 -15.88 -1.77
N LEU A 98 -7.04 -15.25 -2.25
CA LEU A 98 -8.02 -14.57 -1.41
C LEU A 98 -8.86 -15.62 -0.69
N THR A 99 -9.20 -15.35 0.57
CA THR A 99 -10.06 -16.25 1.36
C THR A 99 -11.55 -15.85 1.26
N SER A 100 -11.86 -14.84 0.43
CA SER A 100 -13.22 -14.42 0.14
C SER A 100 -13.89 -15.30 -0.91
N THR A 101 -15.22 -15.29 -0.94
CA THR A 101 -16.00 -16.08 -1.92
C THR A 101 -15.91 -15.51 -3.33
N SER A 102 -15.77 -14.18 -3.51
CA SER A 102 -15.68 -13.55 -4.81
C SER A 102 -14.31 -13.71 -5.46
N GLN A 103 -13.25 -13.78 -4.65
CA GLN A 103 -11.84 -13.83 -5.10
C GLN A 103 -11.46 -12.74 -6.12
N VAL A 104 -12.12 -11.58 -6.06
CA VAL A 104 -11.94 -10.48 -7.01
C VAL A 104 -11.40 -9.25 -6.29
N LEU A 105 -10.35 -8.67 -6.84
CA LEU A 105 -9.88 -7.33 -6.46
C LEU A 105 -10.47 -6.33 -7.44
N ASP A 106 -11.47 -5.59 -7.00
CA ASP A 106 -12.29 -4.73 -7.85
C ASP A 106 -12.16 -3.23 -7.53
N GLN A 107 -11.29 -2.88 -6.57
CA GLN A 107 -10.95 -1.50 -6.24
C GLN A 107 -9.44 -1.30 -6.23
N LEU A 108 -8.99 -0.26 -6.93
CA LEU A 108 -7.62 0.25 -6.87
C LEU A 108 -7.62 1.73 -6.49
N LEU A 109 -6.88 2.05 -5.43
CA LEU A 109 -6.53 3.42 -5.06
C LEU A 109 -5.04 3.63 -5.34
N VAL A 110 -4.72 4.56 -6.22
CA VAL A 110 -3.36 5.04 -6.47
C VAL A 110 -3.14 6.34 -5.70
N ASN A 111 -2.10 6.39 -4.87
CA ASN A 111 -1.71 7.59 -4.14
C ASN A 111 -0.32 8.04 -4.59
N GLU A 112 -0.16 9.32 -4.91
CA GLU A 112 1.14 9.93 -5.14
C GLU A 112 1.56 10.73 -3.91
N TYR A 113 2.76 10.49 -3.43
CA TYR A 113 3.36 11.21 -2.32
C TYR A 113 4.60 11.97 -2.80
N GLN A 114 4.59 13.29 -2.64
CA GLN A 114 5.78 14.13 -2.76
C GLN A 114 6.54 14.18 -1.43
N PRO A 115 7.86 14.53 -1.43
CA PRO A 115 8.59 14.72 -0.18
C PRO A 115 7.87 15.67 0.77
N GLY A 116 7.71 15.28 2.02
CA GLY A 116 6.96 16.04 3.03
C GLY A 116 5.50 15.59 3.20
N GLN A 117 4.93 14.87 2.24
CA GLN A 117 3.57 14.34 2.37
C GLN A 117 3.55 13.02 3.13
N GLY A 118 2.41 12.72 3.76
CA GLY A 118 2.20 11.51 4.54
C GLY A 118 0.76 11.02 4.49
N CYS A 119 0.46 10.06 5.34
CA CYS A 119 -0.89 9.53 5.53
C CYS A 119 -1.12 9.27 7.01
N LYS A 120 -2.20 9.80 7.58
CA LYS A 120 -2.56 9.55 8.98
C LYS A 120 -2.71 8.06 9.24
N SER A 121 -2.29 7.62 10.42
CA SER A 121 -2.40 6.22 10.83
C SER A 121 -3.86 5.77 10.90
N HIS A 122 -4.21 4.71 10.19
CA HIS A 122 -5.57 4.17 10.07
C HIS A 122 -5.57 2.65 9.89
N ILE A 123 -6.73 2.05 10.01
CA ILE A 123 -7.07 0.72 9.49
C ILE A 123 -7.99 0.95 8.31
N ASP A 124 -7.77 0.25 7.19
CA ASP A 124 -8.70 0.30 6.07
C ASP A 124 -10.12 -0.11 6.52
N CYS A 125 -11.14 0.55 5.99
CA CYS A 125 -12.54 0.33 6.37
C CYS A 125 -12.89 -1.17 6.44
N VAL A 126 -13.15 -1.65 7.66
CA VAL A 126 -13.40 -3.07 7.90
C VAL A 126 -14.69 -3.56 7.21
N PRO A 127 -15.84 -2.86 7.32
CA PRO A 127 -17.07 -3.32 6.65
C PRO A 127 -17.07 -3.09 5.14
N CYS A 128 -16.17 -2.23 4.60
CA CYS A 128 -16.16 -1.89 3.18
C CYS A 128 -15.32 -2.84 2.33
N PHE A 129 -14.23 -3.35 2.91
CA PHE A 129 -13.22 -4.09 2.16
C PHE A 129 -12.97 -5.47 2.72
N GLY A 130 -12.65 -6.38 1.83
CA GLY A 130 -12.32 -7.77 2.13
C GLY A 130 -11.18 -7.95 3.12
N ASN A 131 -10.90 -9.21 3.40
CA ASN A 131 -9.94 -9.62 4.42
C ASN A 131 -8.48 -9.53 3.99
N THR A 132 -8.22 -9.15 2.75
CA THR A 132 -6.87 -9.01 2.21
C THR A 132 -6.71 -7.63 1.53
N ILE A 133 -5.67 -6.90 1.92
CA ILE A 133 -5.26 -5.65 1.30
C ILE A 133 -3.87 -5.83 0.72
N PHE A 134 -3.67 -5.36 -0.50
CA PHE A 134 -2.38 -5.36 -1.17
C PHE A 134 -1.86 -3.94 -1.34
N LEU A 135 -0.61 -3.70 -0.97
CA LEU A 135 0.07 -2.42 -1.10
C LEU A 135 1.33 -2.60 -1.94
N ILE A 136 1.36 -2.05 -3.16
CA ILE A 136 2.56 -2.02 -4.01
C ILE A 136 3.19 -0.63 -3.93
N SER A 137 4.51 -0.58 -3.83
CA SER A 137 5.28 0.66 -3.70
C SER A 137 6.12 0.88 -4.96
N LEU A 138 6.03 2.06 -5.57
CA LEU A 138 6.79 2.45 -6.76
C LEU A 138 7.53 3.78 -6.51
N GLY A 139 8.63 3.99 -7.22
CA GLY A 139 9.41 5.22 -7.14
C GLY A 139 10.33 5.28 -5.94
N SER A 140 10.10 6.18 -4.98
CA SER A 140 10.95 6.31 -3.79
C SER A 140 10.61 5.27 -2.72
N GLN A 141 11.63 4.82 -1.98
CA GLN A 141 11.43 4.10 -0.72
C GLN A 141 10.74 5.01 0.31
N CYS A 142 10.06 4.39 1.28
CA CYS A 142 9.37 5.10 2.35
C CYS A 142 9.23 4.19 3.59
N VAL A 143 9.35 4.74 4.79
CA VAL A 143 8.98 4.02 6.01
C VAL A 143 7.48 4.17 6.27
N ILE A 144 6.79 3.05 6.40
CA ILE A 144 5.42 2.97 6.89
C ILE A 144 5.43 2.46 8.34
N GLU A 145 4.74 3.16 9.23
CA GLU A 145 4.63 2.78 10.64
C GLU A 145 3.40 1.93 10.85
N PHE A 146 3.58 0.74 11.42
CA PHE A 146 2.50 -0.10 11.91
C PHE A 146 2.38 0.05 13.42
N ILE A 147 1.16 0.30 13.91
CA ILE A 147 0.88 0.54 15.33
C ILE A 147 -0.24 -0.41 15.76
N HIS A 148 0.04 -1.30 16.70
CA HIS A 148 -0.99 -2.19 17.24
C HIS A 148 -2.03 -1.41 18.02
N SER A 149 -3.31 -1.61 17.72
CA SER A 149 -4.41 -0.76 18.23
C SER A 149 -4.55 -0.79 19.74
N GLN A 150 -4.28 -1.94 20.39
CA GLN A 150 -4.38 -2.14 21.83
C GLN A 150 -3.06 -1.90 22.56
N THR A 151 -2.00 -2.65 22.20
CA THR A 151 -0.71 -2.62 22.91
C THR A 151 0.11 -1.36 22.64
N LYS A 152 -0.20 -0.63 21.55
CA LYS A 152 0.56 0.54 21.08
C LYS A 152 1.98 0.18 20.61
N GLU A 153 2.30 -1.09 20.46
CA GLU A 153 3.53 -1.53 19.83
C GLU A 153 3.67 -0.89 18.45
N GLN A 154 4.86 -0.40 18.13
CA GLN A 154 5.18 0.26 16.87
C GLN A 154 6.23 -0.56 16.11
N VAL A 155 5.96 -0.82 14.87
CA VAL A 155 6.87 -1.58 13.98
C VAL A 155 7.03 -0.80 12.67
N PRO A 156 8.21 -0.20 12.43
CA PRO A 156 8.52 0.46 11.17
C PRO A 156 8.85 -0.56 10.09
N ILE A 157 8.28 -0.42 8.92
CA ILE A 157 8.56 -1.24 7.74
C ILE A 157 9.09 -0.36 6.62
N LEU A 158 10.28 -0.66 6.12
CA LEU A 158 10.85 0.03 4.96
C LEU A 158 10.24 -0.55 3.67
N LEU A 159 9.43 0.25 2.99
CA LEU A 159 8.87 -0.06 1.67
C LEU A 159 9.88 0.31 0.59
N LEU A 160 10.43 -0.68 -0.07
CA LEU A 160 11.34 -0.50 -1.21
C LEU A 160 10.53 -0.33 -2.52
N PRO A 161 11.08 0.35 -3.55
CA PRO A 161 10.48 0.35 -4.88
C PRO A 161 10.27 -1.07 -5.40
N GLY A 162 9.10 -1.35 -6.00
CA GLY A 162 8.72 -2.67 -6.49
C GLY A 162 8.26 -3.65 -5.40
N SER A 163 8.28 -3.25 -4.12
CA SER A 163 7.83 -4.12 -3.04
C SER A 163 6.32 -4.25 -2.97
N LEU A 164 5.88 -5.41 -2.48
CA LEU A 164 4.50 -5.73 -2.13
C LEU A 164 4.38 -6.00 -0.63
N VAL A 165 3.39 -5.39 0.00
CA VAL A 165 2.88 -5.75 1.33
C VAL A 165 1.50 -6.36 1.18
N VAL A 166 1.27 -7.51 1.83
CA VAL A 166 -0.04 -8.15 1.94
C VAL A 166 -0.48 -8.08 3.40
N LEU A 167 -1.66 -7.54 3.65
CA LEU A 167 -2.27 -7.44 4.98
C LEU A 167 -3.45 -8.39 5.09
N GLN A 168 -3.35 -9.37 5.99
CA GLN A 168 -4.37 -10.35 6.33
C GLN A 168 -4.46 -10.51 7.85
N GLY A 169 -5.53 -11.09 8.38
CA GLY A 169 -5.67 -11.40 9.80
C GLY A 169 -5.38 -10.19 10.71
N ALA A 170 -4.51 -10.34 11.70
CA ALA A 170 -4.20 -9.26 12.64
C ALA A 170 -3.63 -8.03 11.93
N ALA A 171 -2.74 -8.20 10.96
CA ALA A 171 -2.17 -7.09 10.17
C ALA A 171 -3.26 -6.24 9.50
N ARG A 172 -4.38 -6.87 9.07
CA ARG A 172 -5.52 -6.20 8.43
C ARG A 172 -6.44 -5.51 9.43
N TYR A 173 -6.64 -6.08 10.62
CA TYR A 173 -7.74 -5.68 11.51
C TYR A 173 -7.30 -5.04 12.81
N THR A 174 -6.07 -5.26 13.28
CA THR A 174 -5.59 -4.78 14.58
C THR A 174 -4.40 -3.85 14.50
N TRP A 175 -3.72 -3.79 13.35
CA TRP A 175 -2.58 -2.91 13.13
C TRP A 175 -2.99 -1.73 12.27
N ARG A 176 -2.90 -0.53 12.85
CA ARG A 176 -3.01 0.73 12.12
C ARG A 176 -1.73 0.95 11.34
N HIS A 177 -1.83 1.52 10.15
CA HIS A 177 -0.66 1.87 9.37
C HIS A 177 -0.74 3.32 8.88
N GLY A 178 0.42 3.96 8.75
CA GLY A 178 0.50 5.35 8.33
C GLY A 178 1.91 5.75 7.92
N ILE A 179 2.03 6.90 7.28
CA ILE A 179 3.29 7.46 6.80
C ILE A 179 3.42 8.85 7.41
N THR A 180 4.48 9.08 8.17
CA THR A 180 4.78 10.39 8.75
C THR A 180 5.08 11.41 7.67
N SER A 181 4.54 12.64 7.79
CA SER A 181 4.86 13.74 6.88
C SER A 181 6.30 14.21 7.11
N SER A 182 7.21 13.78 6.23
CA SER A 182 8.64 14.06 6.32
C SER A 182 9.29 14.03 4.93
N LYS A 183 10.38 14.75 4.77
CA LYS A 183 11.25 14.66 3.58
C LYS A 183 12.35 13.61 3.72
N LEU A 184 12.50 13.05 4.92
CA LEU A 184 13.54 12.11 5.29
C LEU A 184 12.94 10.99 6.15
N ASP A 185 13.28 9.75 5.86
CA ASP A 185 12.99 8.60 6.73
C ASP A 185 14.24 8.18 7.50
N LYS A 186 14.05 7.70 8.72
CA LYS A 186 15.09 7.03 9.51
C LYS A 186 14.68 5.57 9.70
N TYR A 187 15.56 4.66 9.29
CA TYR A 187 15.32 3.23 9.45
C TYR A 187 16.65 2.52 9.79
N GLN A 188 16.69 1.82 10.93
CA GLN A 188 17.87 1.10 11.41
C GLN A 188 19.15 1.97 11.45
N GLY A 189 19.01 3.19 11.98
CA GLY A 189 20.12 4.15 12.10
C GLY A 189 20.58 4.79 10.79
N LYS A 190 19.92 4.48 9.65
CA LYS A 190 20.19 5.08 8.35
C LYS A 190 19.15 6.12 8.00
N GLU A 191 19.55 7.11 7.23
CA GLU A 191 18.68 8.15 6.69
C GLU A 191 18.42 7.89 5.20
N PHE A 192 17.14 7.99 4.82
CA PHE A 192 16.66 7.81 3.46
C PHE A 192 15.93 9.07 3.01
N VAL A 193 16.53 9.83 2.10
CA VAL A 193 15.88 11.00 1.50
C VAL A 193 14.72 10.52 0.63
N ARG A 194 13.52 11.07 0.85
CA ARG A 194 12.35 10.77 0.03
C ARG A 194 12.40 11.54 -1.27
N SER A 195 11.97 10.90 -2.34
CA SER A 195 11.55 11.53 -3.57
C SER A 195 10.09 11.16 -3.87
N ARG A 196 9.63 11.35 -5.08
CA ARG A 196 8.28 10.97 -5.48
C ARG A 196 8.04 9.48 -5.27
N ARG A 197 6.97 9.12 -4.56
CA ARG A 197 6.50 7.76 -4.36
C ARG A 197 5.08 7.60 -4.88
N VAL A 198 4.81 6.49 -5.55
CA VAL A 198 3.45 6.09 -5.93
C VAL A 198 3.11 4.79 -5.20
N SER A 199 1.93 4.74 -4.60
CA SER A 199 1.41 3.55 -3.90
C SER A 199 0.14 3.07 -4.58
N LEU A 200 0.09 1.78 -4.91
CA LEU A 200 -1.09 1.10 -5.43
C LEU A 200 -1.70 0.26 -4.30
N THR A 201 -2.95 0.53 -3.96
CA THR A 201 -3.68 -0.23 -2.94
C THR A 201 -4.84 -0.97 -3.61
N PHE A 202 -4.75 -2.31 -3.67
CA PHE A 202 -5.79 -3.17 -4.22
C PHE A 202 -6.64 -3.77 -3.10
N ARG A 203 -7.97 -3.78 -3.32
CA ARG A 203 -8.97 -4.26 -2.37
C ARG A 203 -10.12 -4.96 -3.08
N GLU A 204 -10.79 -5.84 -2.37
CA GLU A 204 -12.13 -6.34 -2.69
C GLU A 204 -13.16 -5.46 -2.00
N VAL A 205 -14.18 -4.99 -2.72
CA VAL A 205 -15.31 -4.24 -2.15
C VAL A 205 -16.40 -5.23 -1.74
N LEU A 206 -16.76 -5.25 -0.45
CA LEU A 206 -17.74 -6.19 0.09
C LEU A 206 -19.18 -5.71 -0.07
N PHE A 207 -19.40 -4.41 0.00
CA PHE A 207 -20.72 -3.80 -0.09
C PHE A 207 -20.65 -2.59 -1.01
N PRO A 208 -20.99 -2.76 -2.29
CA PRO A 208 -21.36 -1.61 -3.07
C PRO A 208 -22.63 -1.05 -2.42
N HIS A 209 -22.55 0.10 -1.79
CA HIS A 209 -23.75 0.80 -1.33
C HIS A 209 -24.60 1.10 -2.57
N LYS A 210 -25.77 0.46 -2.65
CA LYS A 210 -26.79 0.71 -3.65
C LYS A 210 -27.36 2.12 -3.47
#